data_172ee06702759c73acee1add9aabf75d
#
_entry.id   172ee06702759c73acee1add9aabf75d
#
_cell.length_a   1.000
_cell.length_b   1.000
_cell.length_c   1.000
_cell.angle_alpha   90.00
_cell.angle_beta   90.00
_cell.angle_gamma   90.00
#
_symmetry.space_group_name_H-M   'P 1'
#
loop_
_entity.id
_entity.type
_entity.pdbx_description
1 polymer ?
#
loop_
_entity_poly.entity_id
_entity_poly.type
_entity_poly.pdbx_seq_one_letter_code
_entity_poly.pdbx_strand_id
1 'polypeptide(L)'
;MKAYTSLKSILAEFFPLHRTLASDDHDKTLEIVGSYMPDSSNYTIETYAPLTPVWTWKVPERYVVHEAYLETEEGERIVDFQDNPLHIVSYSLPVDKTLSFEELQPHLYFNEKRPHAVPWIFKYYERDWGFCLPRNTFDRLPRDKKYHALIKSEFVTDPQQGFKVATALIHPAGGPNPGAGEFLVQAHTCHPMQANDDGAGVVSAIELARRLAESPLPAGSMSVRFWFGPETIGTIAWLAHNESLIPNLRGGIFMEMTGNQNRIAWHRTRQHNHLLDRITAYQLQSVDHEERAFASAPANDERVVNGPGVNVPCISLNRFPYDEYHTTDDNLDIIHEDMLLGAAEVAEQIVRVYASNYIPKRTFRGPVFLSGHGLWVDWRENWALNRAIEKIMMRFEGEHTVFDIAEQVGLDYWTVREYVEKFRIKGFVTSHPIPSEGQTS
;
A
#
# COMPACT_ATOMS: atom_id res chain seq x y z
N MET A 1 4.85 -1.30 -20.95
CA MET A 1 3.68 -1.70 -20.14
C MET A 1 2.88 -2.78 -20.86
N LYS A 2 2.62 -3.90 -20.21
CA LYS A 2 1.79 -5.00 -20.73
C LYS A 2 0.31 -4.58 -20.76
N ALA A 3 -0.42 -4.96 -21.81
CA ALA A 3 -1.87 -4.72 -21.90
C ALA A 3 -2.63 -5.73 -21.02
N TYR A 4 -3.75 -5.31 -20.45
CA TYR A 4 -4.62 -6.16 -19.64
C TYR A 4 -6.10 -5.89 -19.95
N THR A 5 -6.98 -6.83 -19.63
CA THR A 5 -8.43 -6.72 -19.84
C THR A 5 -9.16 -6.20 -18.61
N SER A 6 -8.63 -6.49 -17.41
CA SER A 6 -9.16 -6.03 -16.13
C SER A 6 -8.05 -6.12 -15.07
N LEU A 7 -8.17 -5.39 -13.97
CA LEU A 7 -7.27 -5.48 -12.82
C LEU A 7 -7.29 -6.88 -12.20
N LYS A 8 -8.48 -7.50 -12.14
CA LYS A 8 -8.63 -8.89 -11.71
C LYS A 8 -7.84 -9.86 -12.59
N SER A 9 -7.66 -9.58 -13.89
CA SER A 9 -6.84 -10.42 -14.76
C SER A 9 -5.34 -10.34 -14.45
N ILE A 10 -4.86 -9.18 -14.01
CA ILE A 10 -3.49 -9.02 -13.52
C ILE A 10 -3.30 -9.81 -12.21
N LEU A 11 -4.23 -9.65 -11.27
CA LEU A 11 -4.22 -10.35 -10.00
C LEU A 11 -4.15 -11.87 -10.19
N ALA A 12 -4.92 -12.41 -11.14
CA ALA A 12 -4.95 -13.83 -11.44
C ALA A 12 -3.60 -14.42 -11.90
N GLU A 13 -2.66 -13.61 -12.42
CA GLU A 13 -1.33 -14.06 -12.83
C GLU A 13 -0.41 -14.38 -11.64
N PHE A 14 -0.56 -13.69 -10.51
CA PHE A 14 0.29 -13.91 -9.34
C PHE A 14 -0.44 -14.46 -8.11
N PHE A 15 -1.77 -14.49 -8.12
CA PHE A 15 -2.56 -15.08 -7.04
C PHE A 15 -2.13 -16.52 -6.69
N PRO A 16 -1.92 -17.46 -7.65
CA PRO A 16 -1.58 -18.84 -7.31
C PRO A 16 -0.14 -19.04 -6.83
N LEU A 17 0.69 -18.01 -6.81
CA LEU A 17 2.09 -18.13 -6.46
C LEU A 17 2.29 -18.24 -4.95
N HIS A 18 3.25 -19.09 -4.53
CA HIS A 18 3.68 -19.17 -3.12
C HIS A 18 4.59 -17.99 -2.76
N ARG A 19 4.04 -16.78 -2.86
CA ARG A 19 4.72 -15.50 -2.65
C ARG A 19 4.89 -15.16 -1.16
N THR A 20 5.63 -15.96 -0.40
CA THR A 20 5.99 -15.63 0.98
C THR A 20 7.13 -14.60 1.02
N LEU A 21 7.58 -14.12 2.21
CA LEU A 21 8.46 -12.95 2.37
C LEU A 21 9.68 -12.93 1.42
N ALA A 22 10.38 -14.05 1.29
CA ALA A 22 11.50 -14.22 0.37
C ALA A 22 11.39 -15.59 -0.30
N SER A 23 10.96 -15.62 -1.54
CA SER A 23 10.78 -16.85 -2.34
C SER A 23 10.91 -16.55 -3.82
N ASP A 24 11.10 -17.59 -4.66
CA ASP A 24 11.13 -17.44 -6.11
C ASP A 24 9.80 -16.88 -6.65
N ASP A 25 8.70 -17.30 -6.05
CA ASP A 25 7.36 -16.84 -6.43
C ASP A 25 7.09 -15.39 -6.02
N HIS A 26 7.69 -14.91 -4.91
CA HIS A 26 7.65 -13.50 -4.57
C HIS A 26 8.45 -12.67 -5.58
N ASP A 27 9.64 -13.12 -5.95
CA ASP A 27 10.45 -12.46 -6.99
C ASP A 27 9.69 -12.36 -8.31
N LYS A 28 9.06 -13.46 -8.73
CA LYS A 28 8.21 -13.52 -9.93
C LYS A 28 6.99 -12.58 -9.82
N THR A 29 6.41 -12.46 -8.64
CA THR A 29 5.30 -11.48 -8.40
C THR A 29 5.76 -10.07 -8.69
N LEU A 30 6.93 -9.65 -8.20
CA LEU A 30 7.47 -8.32 -8.48
C LEU A 30 7.78 -8.12 -9.97
N GLU A 31 8.24 -9.14 -10.70
CA GLU A 31 8.44 -9.08 -12.14
C GLU A 31 7.10 -8.91 -12.89
N ILE A 32 6.06 -9.63 -12.48
CA ILE A 32 4.70 -9.48 -13.04
C ILE A 32 4.21 -8.03 -12.78
N VAL A 33 4.27 -7.53 -11.55
CA VAL A 33 3.91 -6.15 -11.21
C VAL A 33 4.65 -5.15 -12.10
N GLY A 34 5.97 -5.29 -12.22
CA GLY A 34 6.80 -4.43 -13.08
C GLY A 34 6.38 -4.42 -14.53
N SER A 35 5.90 -5.57 -15.06
CA SER A 35 5.44 -5.67 -16.46
C SER A 35 4.20 -4.80 -16.74
N TYR A 36 3.40 -4.49 -15.70
CA TYR A 36 2.19 -3.68 -15.78
C TYR A 36 2.40 -2.22 -15.37
N MET A 37 3.54 -1.88 -14.76
CA MET A 37 3.86 -0.50 -14.43
C MET A 37 4.10 0.33 -15.70
N PRO A 38 3.78 1.63 -15.70
CA PRO A 38 4.07 2.52 -16.83
C PRO A 38 5.56 2.55 -17.19
N ASP A 39 5.90 2.56 -18.47
CA ASP A 39 7.30 2.59 -18.94
C ASP A 39 8.06 3.83 -18.43
N SER A 40 7.34 4.93 -18.18
CA SER A 40 7.88 6.16 -17.59
C SER A 40 8.18 6.10 -16.10
N SER A 41 7.83 4.98 -15.41
CA SER A 41 7.88 4.91 -13.94
C SER A 41 9.23 4.48 -13.36
N ASN A 42 10.25 4.21 -14.18
CA ASN A 42 11.57 3.78 -13.72
C ASN A 42 11.49 2.65 -12.66
N TYR A 43 10.76 1.59 -12.97
CA TYR A 43 10.58 0.45 -12.06
C TYR A 43 11.91 -0.24 -11.76
N THR A 44 12.24 -0.39 -10.49
CA THR A 44 13.49 -1.01 -10.02
C THR A 44 13.21 -2.02 -8.91
N ILE A 45 14.03 -3.07 -8.82
CA ILE A 45 13.96 -4.09 -7.76
C ILE A 45 15.27 -4.07 -7.00
N GLU A 46 15.18 -3.90 -5.67
CA GLU A 46 16.30 -3.96 -4.74
C GLU A 46 16.29 -5.28 -3.97
N THR A 47 17.46 -5.86 -3.72
CA THR A 47 17.62 -7.11 -2.96
C THR A 47 18.28 -6.81 -1.62
N TYR A 48 17.69 -7.34 -0.54
CA TYR A 48 18.18 -7.20 0.84
C TYR A 48 18.71 -8.54 1.33
N ALA A 49 20.00 -8.60 1.64
CA ALA A 49 20.67 -9.84 2.02
C ALA A 49 20.04 -10.46 3.29
N PRO A 50 19.85 -11.80 3.32
CA PRO A 50 19.32 -12.48 4.49
C PRO A 50 20.17 -12.21 5.74
N LEU A 51 19.53 -12.21 6.89
CA LEU A 51 20.13 -12.00 8.21
C LEU A 51 20.71 -10.61 8.44
N THR A 52 20.65 -9.70 7.47
CA THR A 52 21.10 -8.31 7.62
C THR A 52 20.26 -7.59 8.70
N PRO A 53 20.89 -6.97 9.70
CA PRO A 53 20.18 -6.11 10.65
C PRO A 53 19.59 -4.89 9.94
N VAL A 54 18.33 -4.59 10.22
CA VAL A 54 17.60 -3.40 9.72
C VAL A 54 16.87 -2.77 10.88
N TRP A 55 17.41 -1.67 11.43
CA TRP A 55 17.01 -1.09 12.71
C TRP A 55 16.97 -2.14 13.84
N THR A 56 15.81 -2.41 14.44
CA THR A 56 15.64 -3.43 15.50
C THR A 56 15.21 -4.79 14.96
N TRP A 57 15.10 -4.93 13.64
CA TRP A 57 14.68 -6.14 12.94
C TRP A 57 15.86 -6.79 12.20
N LYS A 58 15.57 -7.91 11.57
CA LYS A 58 16.53 -8.65 10.74
C LYS A 58 15.81 -9.16 9.50
N VAL A 59 16.44 -9.01 8.33
CA VAL A 59 15.95 -9.59 7.08
C VAL A 59 15.83 -11.12 7.24
N PRO A 60 14.67 -11.74 6.95
CA PRO A 60 14.52 -13.19 7.05
C PRO A 60 15.32 -13.91 5.97
N GLU A 61 15.60 -15.19 6.20
CA GLU A 61 16.18 -16.07 5.19
C GLU A 61 15.19 -16.28 4.03
N ARG A 62 15.69 -16.58 2.85
CA ARG A 62 14.87 -17.06 1.74
C ARG A 62 14.32 -18.44 2.09
N TYR A 63 13.06 -18.66 1.85
CA TYR A 63 12.35 -19.90 2.15
C TYR A 63 11.98 -20.64 0.87
N VAL A 64 12.46 -21.87 0.76
CA VAL A 64 12.20 -22.75 -0.38
C VAL A 64 11.50 -24.01 0.13
N VAL A 65 10.41 -24.41 -0.52
CA VAL A 65 9.71 -25.67 -0.25
C VAL A 65 9.84 -26.57 -1.46
N HIS A 66 10.46 -27.73 -1.27
CA HIS A 66 10.63 -28.74 -2.33
C HIS A 66 9.47 -29.72 -2.36
N GLU A 67 9.02 -30.15 -1.18
CA GLU A 67 7.94 -31.12 -1.01
C GLU A 67 7.37 -30.99 0.41
N ALA A 68 6.05 -31.02 0.56
CA ALA A 68 5.47 -31.09 1.89
C ALA A 68 4.08 -31.75 1.84
N TYR A 69 3.84 -32.67 2.79
CA TYR A 69 2.57 -33.34 2.91
C TYR A 69 2.37 -33.99 4.29
N LEU A 70 1.13 -34.28 4.58
CA LEU A 70 0.70 -35.10 5.69
C LEU A 70 -0.09 -36.29 5.15
N GLU A 71 0.23 -37.51 5.56
CA GLU A 71 -0.47 -38.73 5.18
C GLU A 71 -0.65 -39.68 6.36
N THR A 72 -1.58 -40.61 6.25
CA THR A 72 -1.72 -41.71 7.22
C THR A 72 -0.58 -42.72 7.07
N GLU A 73 -0.37 -43.60 8.05
CA GLU A 73 0.61 -44.70 8.00
C GLU A 73 0.34 -45.64 6.81
N GLU A 74 -0.90 -45.74 6.33
CA GLU A 74 -1.29 -46.52 5.16
C GLU A 74 -1.05 -45.78 3.83
N GLY A 75 -0.55 -44.53 3.85
CA GLY A 75 -0.25 -43.73 2.66
C GLY A 75 -1.43 -42.95 2.10
N GLU A 76 -2.52 -42.80 2.84
CA GLU A 76 -3.62 -41.92 2.46
C GLU A 76 -3.21 -40.46 2.66
N ARG A 77 -3.15 -39.70 1.58
CA ARG A 77 -2.80 -38.27 1.57
C ARG A 77 -3.91 -37.43 2.20
N ILE A 78 -3.58 -36.67 3.25
CA ILE A 78 -4.52 -35.79 3.95
C ILE A 78 -4.43 -34.37 3.42
N VAL A 79 -3.21 -33.83 3.31
CA VAL A 79 -2.90 -32.54 2.70
C VAL A 79 -1.59 -32.61 1.94
N ASP A 80 -1.50 -31.84 0.87
CA ASP A 80 -0.31 -31.74 0.04
C ASP A 80 -0.06 -30.28 -0.37
N PHE A 81 1.18 -29.83 -0.24
CA PHE A 81 1.62 -28.50 -0.68
C PHE A 81 1.39 -28.25 -2.17
N GLN A 82 1.47 -29.31 -2.99
CA GLN A 82 1.23 -29.24 -4.42
C GLN A 82 -0.23 -28.89 -4.76
N ASP A 83 -1.18 -29.33 -3.93
CA ASP A 83 -2.59 -29.03 -4.10
C ASP A 83 -2.92 -27.59 -3.68
N ASN A 84 -2.33 -27.15 -2.55
CA ASN A 84 -2.48 -25.78 -2.07
C ASN A 84 -1.29 -25.39 -1.16
N PRO A 85 -0.54 -24.32 -1.50
CA PRO A 85 0.58 -23.85 -0.70
C PRO A 85 0.24 -23.49 0.75
N LEU A 86 -1.03 -23.19 1.06
CA LEU A 86 -1.47 -22.89 2.42
C LEU A 86 -1.53 -24.12 3.32
N HIS A 87 -1.39 -25.34 2.77
CA HIS A 87 -1.37 -26.56 3.60
C HIS A 87 -0.15 -26.67 4.51
N ILE A 88 0.87 -25.85 4.32
CA ILE A 88 1.97 -25.73 5.28
C ILE A 88 1.97 -24.36 5.96
N VAL A 89 2.36 -24.36 7.23
CA VAL A 89 2.67 -23.10 7.93
C VAL A 89 3.89 -22.46 7.25
N SER A 90 3.75 -21.23 6.78
CA SER A 90 4.84 -20.52 6.10
C SER A 90 6.09 -20.44 7.00
N TYR A 91 7.27 -20.68 6.44
CA TYR A 91 8.54 -20.78 7.17
C TYR A 91 8.66 -21.97 8.12
N SER A 92 7.93 -23.05 7.87
CA SER A 92 8.10 -24.32 8.61
C SER A 92 9.50 -24.91 8.46
N LEU A 93 10.06 -25.35 9.58
CA LEU A 93 11.30 -26.15 9.58
C LEU A 93 11.10 -27.46 8.83
N PRO A 94 12.15 -28.04 8.25
CA PRO A 94 12.09 -29.37 7.68
C PRO A 94 11.74 -30.41 8.73
N VAL A 95 10.85 -31.35 8.38
CA VAL A 95 10.44 -32.47 9.22
C VAL A 95 10.23 -33.72 8.35
N ASP A 96 10.61 -34.88 8.86
CA ASP A 96 10.35 -36.20 8.29
C ASP A 96 10.14 -37.15 9.47
N LYS A 97 8.87 -37.33 9.91
CA LYS A 97 8.54 -38.09 11.13
C LYS A 97 7.21 -38.80 10.99
N THR A 98 7.17 -40.01 11.54
CA THR A 98 5.90 -40.69 11.83
C THR A 98 5.52 -40.44 13.28
N LEU A 99 4.34 -39.85 13.52
CA LEU A 99 3.85 -39.34 14.78
C LEU A 99 2.49 -39.98 15.15
N SER A 100 2.22 -40.17 16.43
CA SER A 100 0.87 -40.40 16.87
C SER A 100 0.01 -39.14 16.67
N PHE A 101 -1.32 -39.29 16.74
CA PHE A 101 -2.21 -38.12 16.65
C PHE A 101 -1.92 -37.10 17.77
N GLU A 102 -1.65 -37.56 19.01
CA GLU A 102 -1.35 -36.68 20.13
C GLU A 102 -0.09 -35.83 19.91
N GLU A 103 0.96 -36.43 19.31
CA GLU A 103 2.20 -35.74 18.96
C GLU A 103 2.02 -34.78 17.78
N LEU A 104 1.16 -35.10 16.80
CA LEU A 104 0.90 -34.31 15.61
C LEU A 104 -0.02 -33.12 15.91
N GLN A 105 -1.02 -33.31 16.76
CA GLN A 105 -2.09 -32.30 17.00
C GLN A 105 -1.59 -30.88 17.26
N PRO A 106 -0.52 -30.62 18.03
CA PRO A 106 0.00 -29.27 18.27
C PRO A 106 0.53 -28.56 17.01
N HIS A 107 0.79 -29.32 15.94
CA HIS A 107 1.28 -28.83 14.65
C HIS A 107 0.19 -28.74 13.57
N LEU A 108 -1.09 -28.93 13.94
CA LEU A 108 -2.23 -28.83 13.06
C LEU A 108 -3.02 -27.55 13.35
N TYR A 109 -3.20 -26.75 12.30
CA TYR A 109 -3.86 -25.44 12.35
C TYR A 109 -5.13 -25.43 11.49
N PHE A 110 -6.22 -24.88 12.01
CA PHE A 110 -7.49 -24.77 11.32
C PHE A 110 -8.26 -23.50 11.78
N ASN A 111 -9.24 -23.08 11.00
CA ASN A 111 -10.09 -21.95 11.35
C ASN A 111 -11.44 -22.45 11.90
N GLU A 112 -11.78 -22.04 13.14
CA GLU A 112 -13.03 -22.45 13.81
C GLU A 112 -14.27 -21.80 13.17
N LYS A 113 -14.15 -20.57 12.68
CA LYS A 113 -15.27 -19.83 12.10
C LYS A 113 -15.57 -20.26 10.66
N ARG A 114 -14.56 -20.76 9.95
CA ARG A 114 -14.66 -21.23 8.57
C ARG A 114 -14.15 -22.67 8.45
N PRO A 115 -14.94 -23.65 8.90
CA PRO A 115 -14.48 -25.03 9.07
C PRO A 115 -14.14 -25.78 7.79
N HIS A 116 -14.52 -25.25 6.63
CA HIS A 116 -14.20 -25.78 5.30
C HIS A 116 -12.93 -25.16 4.69
N ALA A 117 -12.48 -24.01 5.19
CA ALA A 117 -11.34 -23.28 4.65
C ALA A 117 -10.01 -23.70 5.30
N VAL A 118 -8.93 -23.63 4.55
CA VAL A 118 -7.58 -23.77 5.06
C VAL A 118 -7.10 -22.40 5.54
N PRO A 119 -6.65 -22.23 6.78
CA PRO A 119 -6.11 -20.95 7.24
C PRO A 119 -4.71 -20.73 6.69
N TRP A 120 -4.35 -19.47 6.49
CA TRP A 120 -2.97 -19.08 6.28
C TRP A 120 -2.32 -18.74 7.63
N ILE A 121 -1.27 -19.50 7.99
CA ILE A 121 -0.47 -19.35 9.22
C ILE A 121 0.98 -19.19 8.84
N PHE A 122 1.72 -18.38 9.59
CA PHE A 122 3.14 -18.12 9.35
C PHE A 122 3.95 -18.07 10.65
N LYS A 123 5.23 -18.43 10.56
CA LYS A 123 6.18 -18.45 11.69
C LYS A 123 7.54 -17.91 11.24
N TYR A 124 7.58 -16.70 10.73
CA TYR A 124 8.74 -16.11 10.06
C TYR A 124 10.03 -16.12 10.88
N TYR A 125 9.95 -15.87 12.17
CA TYR A 125 11.10 -15.81 13.08
C TYR A 125 11.07 -16.92 14.14
N GLU A 126 9.98 -17.67 14.23
CA GLU A 126 9.88 -18.85 15.08
C GLU A 126 10.46 -20.06 14.37
N ARG A 127 11.16 -20.92 15.12
CA ARG A 127 11.74 -22.16 14.58
C ARG A 127 10.84 -23.34 14.94
N ASP A 128 9.77 -23.49 14.17
CA ASP A 128 8.76 -24.53 14.33
C ASP A 128 8.25 -24.99 12.96
N TRP A 129 7.31 -25.92 12.93
CA TRP A 129 6.69 -26.45 11.72
C TRP A 129 5.22 -26.74 11.93
N GLY A 130 4.45 -26.91 10.86
CA GLY A 130 3.04 -27.28 10.97
C GLY A 130 2.33 -27.39 9.64
N PHE A 131 1.14 -27.98 9.69
CA PHE A 131 0.21 -28.09 8.58
C PHE A 131 -1.08 -27.34 8.87
N CYS A 132 -1.64 -26.75 7.83
CA CYS A 132 -2.94 -26.10 7.83
C CYS A 132 -3.94 -26.97 7.06
N LEU A 133 -5.13 -27.17 7.63
CA LEU A 133 -6.17 -27.99 7.03
C LEU A 133 -7.56 -27.48 7.42
N PRO A 134 -8.62 -27.83 6.66
CA PRO A 134 -9.98 -27.52 7.09
C PRO A 134 -10.31 -28.17 8.44
N ARG A 135 -11.02 -27.46 9.31
CA ARG A 135 -11.54 -28.02 10.57
C ARG A 135 -12.32 -29.31 10.33
N ASN A 136 -13.12 -29.35 9.26
CA ASN A 136 -13.89 -30.54 8.87
C ASN A 136 -12.99 -31.76 8.56
N THR A 137 -11.77 -31.52 8.07
CA THR A 137 -10.77 -32.59 7.85
C THR A 137 -10.16 -33.01 9.18
N PHE A 138 -9.74 -32.04 10.01
CA PHE A 138 -9.18 -32.32 11.35
C PHE A 138 -10.11 -33.18 12.20
N ASP A 139 -11.42 -32.88 12.21
CA ASP A 139 -12.40 -33.60 13.04
C ASP A 139 -12.56 -35.07 12.61
N ARG A 140 -12.27 -35.39 11.35
CA ARG A 140 -12.36 -36.76 10.80
C ARG A 140 -11.07 -37.57 10.96
N LEU A 141 -9.96 -36.96 11.39
CA LEU A 141 -8.70 -37.70 11.56
C LEU A 141 -8.83 -38.78 12.66
N PRO A 142 -8.55 -40.08 12.34
CA PRO A 142 -8.50 -41.16 13.33
C PRO A 142 -7.49 -40.84 14.45
N ARG A 143 -7.94 -40.95 15.71
CA ARG A 143 -7.10 -40.61 16.85
C ARG A 143 -6.15 -41.74 17.28
N ASP A 144 -6.40 -42.94 16.82
CA ASP A 144 -5.66 -44.18 17.11
C ASP A 144 -4.62 -44.56 16.04
N LYS A 145 -4.55 -43.74 14.95
CA LYS A 145 -3.59 -43.94 13.88
C LYS A 145 -2.33 -43.09 14.03
N LYS A 146 -1.28 -43.48 13.30
CA LYS A 146 -0.07 -42.70 13.11
C LYS A 146 -0.13 -41.95 11.78
N TYR A 147 0.66 -40.90 11.70
CA TYR A 147 0.72 -39.97 10.56
C TYR A 147 2.15 -39.72 10.18
N HIS A 148 2.45 -39.76 8.90
CA HIS A 148 3.74 -39.34 8.36
C HIS A 148 3.66 -37.86 7.95
N ALA A 149 4.43 -37.03 8.65
CA ALA A 149 4.61 -35.60 8.38
C ALA A 149 5.92 -35.40 7.63
N LEU A 150 5.85 -34.95 6.39
CA LEU A 150 7.01 -34.58 5.58
C LEU A 150 6.96 -33.11 5.20
N ILE A 151 8.01 -32.35 5.53
CA ILE A 151 8.30 -31.01 4.97
C ILE A 151 9.76 -30.99 4.59
N LYS A 152 10.06 -30.90 3.29
CA LYS A 152 11.39 -30.68 2.74
C LYS A 152 11.51 -29.20 2.40
N SER A 153 11.93 -28.41 3.36
CA SER A 153 12.15 -26.97 3.22
C SER A 153 13.60 -26.60 3.41
N GLU A 154 14.00 -25.48 2.86
CA GLU A 154 15.35 -24.93 2.95
C GLU A 154 15.30 -23.45 3.33
N PHE A 155 16.22 -23.03 4.21
CA PHE A 155 16.44 -21.65 4.60
C PHE A 155 17.76 -21.18 3.99
N VAL A 156 17.68 -20.40 2.90
CA VAL A 156 18.85 -19.95 2.14
C VAL A 156 19.35 -18.63 2.70
N THR A 157 20.66 -18.56 2.96
CA THR A 157 21.34 -17.37 3.51
C THR A 157 22.32 -16.72 2.52
N ASP A 158 22.27 -17.11 1.24
CA ASP A 158 23.07 -16.48 0.20
C ASP A 158 22.69 -14.98 0.08
N PRO A 159 23.65 -14.06 0.24
CA PRO A 159 23.38 -12.62 0.17
C PRO A 159 22.71 -12.16 -1.14
N GLN A 160 22.88 -12.88 -2.23
CA GLN A 160 22.28 -12.55 -3.52
C GLN A 160 20.83 -13.03 -3.63
N GLN A 161 20.38 -13.87 -2.72
CA GLN A 161 19.07 -14.49 -2.71
C GLN A 161 18.15 -13.98 -1.57
N GLY A 162 18.39 -12.79 -1.10
CA GLY A 162 17.54 -12.15 -0.09
C GLY A 162 16.15 -11.79 -0.59
N PHE A 163 15.33 -11.24 0.29
CA PHE A 163 14.05 -10.74 -0.18
C PHE A 163 14.20 -9.46 -1.02
N LYS A 164 13.20 -9.19 -1.82
CA LYS A 164 13.21 -8.07 -2.76
C LYS A 164 12.10 -7.08 -2.46
N VAL A 165 12.38 -5.82 -2.76
CA VAL A 165 11.40 -4.73 -2.76
C VAL A 165 11.48 -4.05 -4.12
N ALA A 166 10.33 -3.73 -4.70
CA ALA A 166 10.27 -2.97 -5.93
C ALA A 166 9.79 -1.54 -5.67
N THR A 167 10.37 -0.58 -6.39
CA THR A 167 9.91 0.80 -6.40
C THR A 167 9.79 1.33 -7.82
N ALA A 168 8.85 2.26 -8.01
CA ALA A 168 8.66 2.98 -9.25
C ALA A 168 8.40 4.45 -8.95
N LEU A 169 8.81 5.36 -9.82
CA LEU A 169 8.68 6.79 -9.60
C LEU A 169 8.03 7.46 -10.81
N ILE A 170 6.86 8.06 -10.61
CA ILE A 170 6.14 8.83 -11.62
C ILE A 170 6.34 10.33 -11.35
N HIS A 171 6.82 11.04 -12.35
CA HIS A 171 7.09 12.46 -12.27
C HIS A 171 5.91 13.32 -12.72
N PRO A 172 5.76 14.55 -12.19
CA PRO A 172 4.80 15.51 -12.69
C PRO A 172 5.16 15.99 -14.12
N ALA A 173 4.26 16.70 -14.77
CA ALA A 173 4.53 17.35 -16.04
C ALA A 173 5.79 18.24 -15.94
N GLY A 174 6.68 18.14 -16.94
CA GLY A 174 7.94 18.87 -16.94
C GLY A 174 9.09 18.22 -16.16
N GLY A 175 8.87 17.03 -15.57
CA GLY A 175 9.90 16.27 -14.88
C GLY A 175 9.95 16.50 -13.36
N PRO A 176 10.94 15.90 -12.66
CA PRO A 176 11.04 15.94 -11.22
C PRO A 176 11.27 17.35 -10.67
N ASN A 177 10.65 17.65 -9.52
CA ASN A 177 10.93 18.84 -8.73
C ASN A 177 11.52 18.42 -7.36
N PRO A 178 12.84 18.38 -7.22
CA PRO A 178 13.48 17.90 -5.97
C PRO A 178 13.04 18.67 -4.73
N GLY A 179 12.69 19.96 -4.87
CA GLY A 179 12.21 20.78 -3.76
C GLY A 179 10.79 20.44 -3.27
N ALA A 180 9.97 19.82 -4.11
CA ALA A 180 8.62 19.41 -3.75
C ALA A 180 8.60 18.09 -2.94
N GLY A 181 9.59 17.23 -3.13
CA GLY A 181 9.64 15.91 -2.51
C GLY A 181 8.81 14.85 -3.22
N GLU A 182 8.50 13.78 -2.49
CA GLU A 182 7.80 12.61 -3.02
C GLU A 182 6.60 12.23 -2.15
N PHE A 183 5.53 11.77 -2.79
CA PHE A 183 4.39 11.12 -2.14
C PHE A 183 4.52 9.60 -2.32
N LEU A 184 4.38 8.84 -1.23
CA LEU A 184 4.56 7.39 -1.22
C LEU A 184 3.21 6.66 -1.38
N VAL A 185 3.12 5.71 -2.31
CA VAL A 185 2.00 4.77 -2.46
C VAL A 185 2.53 3.37 -2.21
N GLN A 186 1.94 2.64 -1.27
CA GLN A 186 2.41 1.31 -0.89
C GLN A 186 1.31 0.26 -1.02
N ALA A 187 1.71 -0.96 -1.40
CA ALA A 187 0.93 -2.19 -1.32
C ALA A 187 1.87 -3.37 -1.10
N HIS A 188 1.48 -4.35 -0.27
CA HIS A 188 2.35 -5.47 0.00
C HIS A 188 2.08 -6.68 -0.91
N THR A 189 3.09 -7.54 -1.09
CA THR A 189 3.07 -8.62 -2.09
C THR A 189 3.28 -10.02 -1.52
N CYS A 190 3.41 -10.17 -0.22
CA CYS A 190 3.98 -11.36 0.42
C CYS A 190 2.99 -12.36 1.03
N HIS A 191 1.71 -12.31 0.66
CA HIS A 191 0.69 -13.20 1.21
C HIS A 191 0.27 -14.24 0.17
N PRO A 192 0.74 -15.52 0.28
CA PRO A 192 0.43 -16.55 -0.70
C PRO A 192 -1.07 -16.85 -0.72
N MET A 193 -1.63 -17.06 -1.91
CA MET A 193 -3.05 -17.43 -2.10
C MET A 193 -4.05 -16.48 -1.42
N GLN A 194 -3.68 -15.21 -1.17
CA GLN A 194 -4.59 -14.18 -0.68
C GLN A 194 -4.86 -13.18 -1.80
N ALA A 195 -6.08 -13.16 -2.32
CA ALA A 195 -6.43 -12.31 -3.46
C ALA A 195 -6.70 -10.87 -3.01
N ASN A 196 -7.44 -10.72 -1.91
CA ASN A 196 -7.77 -9.40 -1.37
C ASN A 196 -6.63 -8.87 -0.51
N ASP A 197 -5.97 -9.73 0.27
CA ASP A 197 -4.85 -9.37 1.16
C ASP A 197 -3.48 -9.86 0.62
N ASP A 198 -2.68 -9.08 -0.11
CA ASP A 198 -2.99 -7.74 -0.60
C ASP A 198 -2.85 -7.65 -2.13
N GLY A 199 -3.23 -8.73 -2.82
CA GLY A 199 -3.24 -8.69 -4.28
C GLY A 199 -4.12 -7.57 -4.83
N ALA A 200 -5.23 -7.26 -4.15
CA ALA A 200 -6.16 -6.19 -4.54
C ALA A 200 -5.52 -4.79 -4.42
N GLY A 201 -4.81 -4.51 -3.32
CA GLY A 201 -4.08 -3.25 -3.17
C GLY A 201 -3.01 -3.07 -4.22
N VAL A 202 -2.26 -4.14 -4.53
CA VAL A 202 -1.23 -4.14 -5.58
C VAL A 202 -1.82 -3.72 -6.93
N VAL A 203 -2.91 -4.35 -7.39
CA VAL A 203 -3.50 -4.01 -8.70
C VAL A 203 -4.18 -2.65 -8.71
N SER A 204 -4.76 -2.21 -7.59
CA SER A 204 -5.28 -0.84 -7.44
C SER A 204 -4.16 0.21 -7.51
N ALA A 205 -2.98 -0.08 -6.94
CA ALA A 205 -1.81 0.79 -7.03
C ALA A 205 -1.24 0.83 -8.47
N ILE A 206 -1.24 -0.28 -9.21
CA ILE A 206 -0.88 -0.31 -10.64
C ILE A 206 -1.82 0.60 -11.45
N GLU A 207 -3.13 0.52 -11.21
CA GLU A 207 -4.12 1.37 -11.89
C GLU A 207 -3.89 2.85 -11.57
N LEU A 208 -3.63 3.19 -10.30
CA LEU A 208 -3.27 4.55 -9.90
C LEU A 208 -2.02 5.04 -10.65
N ALA A 209 -0.99 4.21 -10.75
CA ALA A 209 0.23 4.53 -11.49
C ALA A 209 -0.05 4.82 -12.96
N ARG A 210 -0.89 3.99 -13.61
CA ARG A 210 -1.32 4.17 -14.99
C ARG A 210 -2.03 5.51 -15.18
N ARG A 211 -3.00 5.83 -14.34
CA ARG A 211 -3.76 7.09 -14.39
C ARG A 211 -2.88 8.32 -14.24
N LEU A 212 -1.92 8.27 -13.31
CA LEU A 212 -0.96 9.36 -13.12
C LEU A 212 0.03 9.51 -14.29
N ALA A 213 0.37 8.43 -14.96
CA ALA A 213 1.21 8.48 -16.15
C ALA A 213 0.46 9.01 -17.37
N GLU A 214 -0.81 8.66 -17.56
CA GLU A 214 -1.68 9.14 -18.65
C GLU A 214 -2.08 10.61 -18.47
N SER A 215 -2.31 11.03 -17.21
CA SER A 215 -2.64 12.41 -16.85
C SER A 215 -1.71 12.87 -15.74
N PRO A 216 -0.48 13.32 -16.08
CA PRO A 216 0.51 13.74 -15.11
C PRO A 216 0.04 14.86 -14.18
N LEU A 217 0.56 14.87 -12.96
CA LEU A 217 0.38 15.99 -12.04
C LEU A 217 0.89 17.30 -12.65
N PRO A 218 0.36 18.47 -12.26
CA PRO A 218 0.84 19.76 -12.73
C PRO A 218 2.34 19.94 -12.51
N ALA A 219 3.00 20.68 -13.38
CA ALA A 219 4.42 21.01 -13.24
C ALA A 219 4.71 21.64 -11.87
N GLY A 220 5.81 21.22 -11.25
CA GLY A 220 6.21 21.67 -9.91
C GLY A 220 5.61 20.87 -8.76
N SER A 221 4.71 19.93 -9.02
CA SER A 221 4.17 19.02 -8.02
C SER A 221 5.22 18.04 -7.49
N MET A 222 4.89 17.31 -6.42
CA MET A 222 5.67 16.15 -5.94
C MET A 222 5.73 15.06 -7.00
N SER A 223 6.79 14.26 -7.01
CA SER A 223 6.79 12.96 -7.67
C SER A 223 5.99 11.95 -6.83
N VAL A 224 5.47 10.89 -7.46
CA VAL A 224 4.76 9.81 -6.76
C VAL A 224 5.58 8.54 -6.84
N ARG A 225 6.01 8.07 -5.68
CA ARG A 225 6.76 6.81 -5.54
C ARG A 225 5.80 5.68 -5.20
N PHE A 226 5.83 4.63 -5.99
CA PHE A 226 5.16 3.36 -5.71
C PHE A 226 6.14 2.41 -5.07
N TRP A 227 5.68 1.65 -4.10
CA TRP A 227 6.44 0.67 -3.36
C TRP A 227 5.68 -0.65 -3.30
N PHE A 228 6.36 -1.76 -3.61
CA PHE A 228 5.82 -3.13 -3.55
C PHE A 228 6.84 -4.04 -2.88
N GLY A 229 6.44 -4.76 -1.84
CA GLY A 229 7.37 -5.62 -1.12
C GLY A 229 6.72 -6.42 0.00
N PRO A 230 7.52 -7.10 0.82
CA PRO A 230 7.02 -7.81 2.00
C PRO A 230 6.45 -6.85 3.03
N GLU A 231 5.28 -7.18 3.57
CA GLU A 231 4.60 -6.42 4.62
C GLU A 231 5.51 -6.15 5.82
N THR A 232 5.45 -4.94 6.36
CA THR A 232 6.19 -4.48 7.55
C THR A 232 7.70 -4.58 7.40
N ILE A 233 8.28 -5.80 7.30
CA ILE A 233 9.74 -6.00 7.24
C ILE A 233 10.34 -5.44 5.94
N GLY A 234 9.61 -5.47 4.83
CA GLY A 234 10.02 -4.90 3.56
C GLY A 234 10.15 -3.38 3.65
N THR A 235 9.16 -2.70 4.22
CA THR A 235 9.20 -1.25 4.43
C THR A 235 10.30 -0.86 5.40
N ILE A 236 10.49 -1.63 6.49
CA ILE A 236 11.58 -1.40 7.45
C ILE A 236 12.93 -1.52 6.76
N ALA A 237 13.17 -2.59 6.00
CA ALA A 237 14.44 -2.80 5.31
C ALA A 237 14.71 -1.73 4.25
N TRP A 238 13.68 -1.40 3.46
CA TRP A 238 13.79 -0.37 2.44
C TRP A 238 14.14 1.00 3.05
N LEU A 239 13.43 1.43 4.09
CA LEU A 239 13.70 2.71 4.75
C LEU A 239 15.07 2.72 5.45
N ALA A 240 15.46 1.62 6.11
CA ALA A 240 16.76 1.53 6.77
C ALA A 240 17.95 1.63 5.80
N HIS A 241 17.80 1.12 4.57
CA HIS A 241 18.83 1.25 3.54
C HIS A 241 18.77 2.58 2.78
N ASN A 242 17.63 3.28 2.87
CA ASN A 242 17.36 4.53 2.17
C ASN A 242 17.04 5.68 3.15
N GLU A 243 17.69 5.75 4.32
CA GLU A 243 17.41 6.78 5.34
C GLU A 243 17.53 8.21 4.80
N SER A 244 18.43 8.45 3.86
CA SER A 244 18.59 9.76 3.20
C SER A 244 17.36 10.16 2.36
N LEU A 245 16.50 9.23 1.98
CA LEU A 245 15.24 9.49 1.26
C LEU A 245 14.13 9.94 2.21
N ILE A 246 14.15 9.53 3.49
CA ILE A 246 13.07 9.82 4.44
C ILE A 246 12.71 11.32 4.48
N PRO A 247 13.68 12.26 4.57
CA PRO A 247 13.34 13.69 4.56
C PRO A 247 12.70 14.19 3.25
N ASN A 248 12.79 13.43 2.17
CA ASN A 248 12.18 13.75 0.90
C ASN A 248 10.74 13.23 0.76
N LEU A 249 10.34 12.25 1.57
CA LEU A 249 8.97 11.75 1.64
C LEU A 249 8.10 12.77 2.39
N ARG A 250 7.03 13.24 1.75
CA ARG A 250 6.16 14.30 2.28
C ARG A 250 4.81 13.79 2.77
N GLY A 251 4.41 12.61 2.39
CA GLY A 251 3.18 11.95 2.75
C GLY A 251 3.08 10.59 2.09
N GLY A 252 2.12 9.78 2.49
CA GLY A 252 1.92 8.46 1.90
C GLY A 252 0.51 7.92 2.08
N ILE A 253 0.21 6.90 1.29
CA ILE A 253 -0.99 6.09 1.37
C ILE A 253 -0.60 4.62 1.26
N PHE A 254 -1.06 3.83 2.20
CA PHE A 254 -0.99 2.38 2.15
C PHE A 254 -2.34 1.86 1.65
N MET A 255 -2.33 1.11 0.55
CA MET A 255 -3.52 0.57 -0.10
C MET A 255 -3.54 -0.93 0.11
N GLU A 256 -4.57 -1.45 0.77
CA GLU A 256 -4.68 -2.88 1.04
C GLU A 256 -6.14 -3.36 1.02
N MET A 257 -6.35 -4.64 0.74
CA MET A 257 -7.66 -5.30 0.83
C MET A 257 -8.78 -4.53 0.11
N THR A 258 -8.48 -3.96 -1.07
CA THR A 258 -9.36 -3.00 -1.76
C THR A 258 -10.42 -3.65 -2.64
N GLY A 259 -10.43 -4.99 -2.80
CA GLY A 259 -11.18 -5.69 -3.86
C GLY A 259 -12.55 -6.21 -3.47
N ASN A 260 -12.87 -6.33 -2.16
CA ASN A 260 -14.15 -6.86 -1.70
C ASN A 260 -15.26 -5.78 -1.69
N GLN A 261 -16.52 -6.19 -1.47
CA GLN A 261 -17.72 -5.32 -1.53
C GLN A 261 -17.96 -4.49 -0.25
N ASN A 262 -17.11 -4.57 0.77
CA ASN A 262 -17.28 -3.75 1.95
C ASN A 262 -17.08 -2.27 1.63
N ARG A 263 -17.66 -1.39 2.42
CA ARG A 263 -17.41 0.05 2.30
C ARG A 263 -15.92 0.33 2.50
N ILE A 264 -15.43 1.36 1.86
CA ILE A 264 -14.06 1.80 2.03
C ILE A 264 -13.84 2.31 3.46
N ALA A 265 -12.74 1.94 4.06
CA ALA A 265 -12.28 2.46 5.34
C ALA A 265 -10.93 3.13 5.14
N TRP A 266 -10.67 4.18 5.91
CA TRP A 266 -9.37 4.83 5.92
C TRP A 266 -8.91 5.11 7.35
N HIS A 267 -7.62 4.94 7.59
CA HIS A 267 -7.01 5.24 8.88
C HIS A 267 -6.30 6.58 8.82
N ARG A 268 -6.56 7.42 9.83
CA ARG A 268 -5.88 8.70 9.98
C ARG A 268 -4.38 8.53 10.13
N THR A 269 -3.65 9.60 9.81
CA THR A 269 -2.25 9.73 10.21
C THR A 269 -2.12 9.71 11.73
N ARG A 270 -0.90 9.45 12.25
CA ARG A 270 -0.61 9.50 13.68
C ARG A 270 -0.91 10.86 14.30
N GLN A 271 -0.83 11.92 13.52
CA GLN A 271 -1.11 13.30 13.92
C GLN A 271 -2.61 13.61 14.08
N HIS A 272 -3.49 12.76 13.56
CA HIS A 272 -4.96 12.83 13.62
C HIS A 272 -5.63 14.04 12.96
N ASN A 273 -4.91 15.09 12.62
CA ASN A 273 -5.42 16.28 11.93
C ASN A 273 -4.38 16.89 10.98
N HIS A 274 -3.52 16.04 10.42
CA HIS A 274 -2.59 16.47 9.40
C HIS A 274 -3.32 16.94 8.14
N LEU A 275 -2.65 17.72 7.30
CA LEU A 275 -3.18 18.15 6.01
C LEU A 275 -3.69 16.95 5.16
N LEU A 276 -2.99 15.81 5.21
CA LEU A 276 -3.38 14.60 4.50
C LEU A 276 -4.71 14.04 5.02
N ASP A 277 -4.96 14.06 6.34
CA ASP A 277 -6.23 13.64 6.94
C ASP A 277 -7.39 14.51 6.44
N ARG A 278 -7.20 15.84 6.40
CA ARG A 278 -8.22 16.78 5.95
C ARG A 278 -8.53 16.64 4.46
N ILE A 279 -7.50 16.45 3.64
CA ILE A 279 -7.66 16.19 2.20
C ILE A 279 -8.40 14.86 2.00
N THR A 280 -8.04 13.80 2.74
CA THR A 280 -8.71 12.50 2.64
C THR A 280 -10.18 12.59 3.02
N ALA A 281 -10.49 13.23 4.15
CA ALA A 281 -11.88 13.46 4.59
C ALA A 281 -12.67 14.28 3.55
N TYR A 282 -12.06 15.31 2.95
CA TYR A 282 -12.67 16.10 1.89
C TYR A 282 -12.98 15.25 0.64
N GLN A 283 -12.06 14.39 0.19
CA GLN A 283 -12.29 13.56 -0.98
C GLN A 283 -13.33 12.47 -0.74
N LEU A 284 -13.45 11.98 0.48
CA LEU A 284 -14.41 10.93 0.85
C LEU A 284 -15.78 11.45 1.25
N GLN A 285 -16.02 12.77 1.36
CA GLN A 285 -17.27 13.34 1.87
C GLN A 285 -18.54 12.87 1.12
N SER A 286 -18.43 12.46 -0.14
CA SER A 286 -19.53 11.95 -0.97
C SER A 286 -19.50 10.43 -1.19
N VAL A 287 -18.56 9.73 -0.59
CA VAL A 287 -18.37 8.28 -0.66
C VAL A 287 -18.81 7.66 0.65
N ASP A 288 -19.53 6.54 0.61
CA ASP A 288 -19.79 5.77 1.84
C ASP A 288 -18.49 5.17 2.36
N HIS A 289 -18.05 5.65 3.52
CA HIS A 289 -16.77 5.28 4.09
C HIS A 289 -16.81 5.15 5.62
N GLU A 290 -15.78 4.54 6.17
CA GLU A 290 -15.49 4.50 7.59
C GLU A 290 -14.15 5.17 7.89
N GLU A 291 -14.15 6.06 8.85
CA GLU A 291 -12.94 6.69 9.36
C GLU A 291 -12.47 5.96 10.63
N ARG A 292 -11.16 5.68 10.73
CA ARG A 292 -10.53 4.99 11.85
C ARG A 292 -9.32 5.75 12.37
N ALA A 293 -9.03 5.52 13.65
CA ALA A 293 -7.83 6.07 14.28
C ALA A 293 -6.57 5.37 13.72
N PHE A 294 -5.44 6.08 13.76
CA PHE A 294 -4.13 5.51 13.45
C PHE A 294 -3.85 4.24 14.27
N ALA A 295 -3.25 3.24 13.63
CA ALA A 295 -2.89 1.96 14.21
C ALA A 295 -4.06 1.16 14.81
N SER A 296 -5.31 1.48 14.46
CA SER A 296 -6.43 0.55 14.70
C SER A 296 -6.36 -0.62 13.71
N ALA A 297 -6.97 -1.76 14.03
CA ALA A 297 -6.91 -2.95 13.18
C ALA A 297 -7.62 -2.74 11.80
N PRO A 298 -7.05 -3.20 10.69
CA PRO A 298 -5.70 -3.72 10.57
C PRO A 298 -4.67 -2.58 10.68
N ALA A 299 -3.46 -2.85 11.17
CA ALA A 299 -2.40 -1.85 11.26
C ALA A 299 -1.14 -2.41 10.58
N ASN A 300 -0.72 -1.79 9.52
CA ASN A 300 0.26 -2.31 8.57
C ASN A 300 1.44 -1.36 8.31
N ASP A 301 1.87 -1.22 7.07
CA ASP A 301 3.06 -0.46 6.68
C ASP A 301 2.94 1.05 6.96
N GLU A 302 1.73 1.60 7.04
CA GLU A 302 1.52 3.00 7.45
C GLU A 302 2.10 3.28 8.85
N ARG A 303 2.08 2.28 9.75
CA ARG A 303 2.68 2.41 11.10
C ARG A 303 4.20 2.43 11.08
N VAL A 304 4.84 1.88 10.05
CA VAL A 304 6.28 2.00 9.83
C VAL A 304 6.61 3.38 9.30
N VAL A 305 5.93 3.79 8.24
CA VAL A 305 6.15 5.09 7.55
C VAL A 305 5.81 6.27 8.46
N ASN A 306 4.69 6.22 9.17
CA ASN A 306 4.29 7.25 10.13
C ASN A 306 4.72 6.91 11.58
N GLY A 307 5.65 5.95 11.70
CA GLY A 307 6.18 5.48 12.97
C GLY A 307 7.26 6.36 13.58
N PRO A 308 7.72 6.01 14.80
CA PRO A 308 8.77 6.72 15.50
C PRO A 308 10.07 6.79 14.68
N GLY A 309 10.67 7.97 14.58
CA GLY A 309 11.95 8.19 13.88
C GLY A 309 11.81 8.36 12.37
N VAL A 310 10.73 7.92 11.75
CA VAL A 310 10.41 8.13 10.31
C VAL A 310 9.49 9.34 10.17
N ASN A 311 8.34 9.35 10.85
CA ASN A 311 7.41 10.48 10.98
C ASN A 311 6.85 11.01 9.64
N VAL A 312 6.83 10.24 8.58
CA VAL A 312 6.20 10.63 7.33
C VAL A 312 4.68 10.41 7.46
N PRO A 313 3.84 11.44 7.34
CA PRO A 313 2.39 11.28 7.44
C PRO A 313 1.88 10.26 6.43
N CYS A 314 1.22 9.20 6.90
CA CYS A 314 0.72 8.13 6.06
C CYS A 314 -0.68 7.70 6.52
N ILE A 315 -1.61 7.60 5.59
CA ILE A 315 -2.94 7.04 5.79
C ILE A 315 -2.97 5.60 5.27
N SER A 316 -3.91 4.78 5.75
CA SER A 316 -4.25 3.49 5.12
C SER A 316 -5.63 3.58 4.48
N LEU A 317 -5.81 2.93 3.34
CA LEU A 317 -7.07 2.82 2.61
C LEU A 317 -7.37 1.34 2.37
N ASN A 318 -8.49 0.82 2.91
CA ASN A 318 -8.83 -0.60 2.86
C ASN A 318 -10.34 -0.86 2.89
N ARG A 319 -10.74 -2.15 2.86
CA ARG A 319 -12.13 -2.61 3.01
C ARG A 319 -12.25 -3.73 4.06
N PHE A 320 -11.43 -3.65 5.10
CA PHE A 320 -11.46 -4.55 6.26
C PHE A 320 -12.57 -4.12 7.25
N PRO A 321 -13.18 -5.00 8.06
CA PRO A 321 -12.97 -6.46 8.11
C PRO A 321 -13.77 -7.21 7.05
N TYR A 322 -13.33 -8.44 6.74
CA TYR A 322 -14.06 -9.41 5.94
C TYR A 322 -13.80 -10.82 6.47
N ASP A 323 -14.76 -11.73 6.28
CA ASP A 323 -14.75 -13.03 6.94
C ASP A 323 -13.73 -14.02 6.34
N GLU A 324 -13.33 -13.80 5.09
CA GLU A 324 -12.42 -14.64 4.32
C GLU A 324 -10.94 -14.44 4.70
N TYR A 325 -10.65 -13.39 5.44
CA TYR A 325 -9.30 -12.96 5.82
C TYR A 325 -8.43 -14.11 6.32
N HIS A 326 -7.23 -14.23 5.74
CA HIS A 326 -6.22 -15.24 6.06
C HIS A 326 -6.72 -16.70 5.94
N THR A 327 -7.54 -16.97 4.91
CA THR A 327 -7.99 -18.32 4.56
C THR A 327 -8.02 -18.54 3.05
N THR A 328 -8.22 -19.79 2.61
CA THR A 328 -8.44 -20.13 1.18
C THR A 328 -9.68 -19.48 0.57
N ASP A 329 -10.56 -18.90 1.38
CA ASP A 329 -11.74 -18.19 0.88
C ASP A 329 -11.40 -16.75 0.45
N ASP A 330 -10.24 -16.21 0.85
CA ASP A 330 -9.69 -14.98 0.26
C ASP A 330 -9.12 -15.27 -1.13
N ASN A 331 -10.01 -15.49 -2.07
CA ASN A 331 -9.69 -15.87 -3.44
C ASN A 331 -10.31 -14.90 -4.45
N LEU A 332 -10.15 -15.20 -5.74
CA LEU A 332 -10.62 -14.33 -6.81
C LEU A 332 -12.15 -14.13 -6.84
N ASP A 333 -12.96 -15.00 -6.20
CA ASP A 333 -14.42 -14.89 -6.23
C ASP A 333 -14.92 -13.69 -5.44
N ILE A 334 -14.19 -13.28 -4.38
CA ILE A 334 -14.54 -12.10 -3.58
C ILE A 334 -14.03 -10.77 -4.17
N ILE A 335 -13.30 -10.82 -5.28
CA ILE A 335 -12.71 -9.65 -5.93
C ILE A 335 -13.64 -9.08 -6.99
N HIS A 336 -13.94 -7.80 -6.87
CA HIS A 336 -14.83 -7.04 -7.75
C HIS A 336 -14.05 -5.91 -8.45
N GLU A 337 -14.12 -5.87 -9.78
CA GLU A 337 -13.37 -4.90 -10.59
C GLU A 337 -13.72 -3.44 -10.27
N ASP A 338 -14.99 -3.15 -10.05
CA ASP A 338 -15.47 -1.81 -9.68
C ASP A 338 -14.96 -1.35 -8.32
N MET A 339 -14.73 -2.28 -7.37
CA MET A 339 -14.16 -1.97 -6.08
C MET A 339 -12.66 -1.61 -6.20
N LEU A 340 -11.92 -2.34 -7.03
CA LEU A 340 -10.51 -2.05 -7.33
C LEU A 340 -10.35 -0.69 -8.01
N LEU A 341 -11.15 -0.44 -9.05
CA LEU A 341 -11.15 0.83 -9.78
C LEU A 341 -11.57 2.00 -8.90
N GLY A 342 -12.58 1.81 -8.03
CA GLY A 342 -13.03 2.83 -7.08
C GLY A 342 -11.97 3.18 -6.03
N ALA A 343 -11.22 2.19 -5.53
CA ALA A 343 -10.11 2.45 -4.61
C ALA A 343 -8.98 3.23 -5.29
N ALA A 344 -8.62 2.86 -6.53
CA ALA A 344 -7.63 3.60 -7.31
C ALA A 344 -8.09 5.05 -7.59
N GLU A 345 -9.37 5.28 -7.88
CA GLU A 345 -9.94 6.61 -8.10
C GLU A 345 -9.87 7.48 -6.83
N VAL A 346 -10.28 6.95 -5.69
CA VAL A 346 -10.19 7.66 -4.39
C VAL A 346 -8.74 8.01 -4.09
N ALA A 347 -7.82 7.06 -4.23
CA ALA A 347 -6.39 7.31 -4.03
C ALA A 347 -5.86 8.36 -5.00
N GLU A 348 -6.26 8.33 -6.28
CA GLU A 348 -5.89 9.34 -7.28
C GLU A 348 -6.32 10.74 -6.86
N GLN A 349 -7.55 10.91 -6.41
CA GLN A 349 -8.09 12.20 -5.96
C GLN A 349 -7.29 12.76 -4.78
N ILE A 350 -6.96 11.91 -3.79
CA ILE A 350 -6.15 12.29 -2.63
C ILE A 350 -4.74 12.71 -3.08
N VAL A 351 -4.08 11.87 -3.89
CA VAL A 351 -2.72 12.11 -4.40
C VAL A 351 -2.67 13.40 -5.22
N ARG A 352 -3.62 13.60 -6.14
CA ARG A 352 -3.65 14.81 -6.99
C ARG A 352 -3.74 16.08 -6.18
N VAL A 353 -4.57 16.13 -5.15
CA VAL A 353 -4.71 17.31 -4.30
C VAL A 353 -3.47 17.49 -3.42
N TYR A 354 -3.03 16.44 -2.72
CA TYR A 354 -1.92 16.55 -1.78
C TYR A 354 -0.60 16.85 -2.50
N ALA A 355 -0.25 16.10 -3.53
CA ALA A 355 1.03 16.22 -4.22
C ALA A 355 1.16 17.49 -5.07
N SER A 356 0.04 18.09 -5.49
CA SER A 356 0.06 19.38 -6.22
C SER A 356 -0.16 20.60 -5.33
N ASN A 357 -0.32 20.40 -4.01
CA ASN A 357 -0.54 21.47 -3.05
C ASN A 357 0.78 22.16 -2.69
N TYR A 358 0.70 23.43 -2.35
CA TYR A 358 1.85 24.25 -1.95
C TYR A 358 1.39 25.46 -1.12
N ILE A 359 2.34 26.17 -0.51
CA ILE A 359 2.10 27.39 0.25
C ILE A 359 2.38 28.58 -0.65
N PRO A 360 1.34 29.40 -1.03
CA PRO A 360 1.53 30.60 -1.81
C PRO A 360 2.03 31.75 -0.93
N LYS A 361 3.05 32.48 -1.41
CA LYS A 361 3.56 33.70 -0.75
C LYS A 361 3.60 34.85 -1.71
N ARG A 362 2.96 35.98 -1.35
CA ARG A 362 2.87 37.17 -2.16
C ARG A 362 4.23 37.87 -2.34
N THR A 363 4.37 38.54 -3.48
CA THR A 363 5.47 39.44 -3.81
C THR A 363 5.02 40.91 -3.89
N PHE A 364 3.71 41.17 -3.82
CA PHE A 364 3.10 42.49 -3.97
C PHE A 364 2.78 43.13 -2.60
N ARG A 365 2.48 44.42 -2.62
CA ARG A 365 1.97 45.18 -1.49
C ARG A 365 0.67 45.87 -1.86
N GLY A 366 -0.28 45.94 -0.90
CA GLY A 366 -1.61 46.49 -1.13
C GLY A 366 -2.47 45.66 -2.09
N PRO A 367 -3.66 46.14 -2.47
CA PRO A 367 -4.51 45.41 -3.41
C PRO A 367 -3.94 45.39 -4.81
N VAL A 368 -4.06 44.22 -5.47
CA VAL A 368 -3.64 44.05 -6.86
C VAL A 368 -4.67 44.68 -7.80
N PHE A 369 -4.21 45.41 -8.82
CA PHE A 369 -5.05 45.94 -9.89
C PHE A 369 -5.53 44.80 -10.82
N LEU A 370 -6.56 44.05 -10.35
CA LEU A 370 -7.00 42.79 -10.96
C LEU A 370 -7.36 42.94 -12.46
N SER A 371 -8.16 43.95 -12.81
CA SER A 371 -8.57 44.19 -14.22
C SER A 371 -7.40 44.55 -15.11
N GLY A 372 -6.40 45.28 -14.60
CA GLY A 372 -5.20 45.62 -15.35
C GLY A 372 -4.26 44.45 -15.63
N HIS A 373 -4.41 43.35 -14.87
CA HIS A 373 -3.57 42.15 -15.03
C HIS A 373 -4.34 40.93 -15.52
N GLY A 374 -5.64 41.06 -15.90
CA GLY A 374 -6.47 39.95 -16.37
C GLY A 374 -6.79 38.94 -15.25
N LEU A 375 -6.81 39.40 -14.01
CA LEU A 375 -7.13 38.60 -12.81
C LEU A 375 -8.55 38.84 -12.29
N TRP A 376 -9.25 39.82 -12.89
CA TRP A 376 -10.63 40.08 -12.55
C TRP A 376 -11.52 38.93 -13.01
N VAL A 377 -12.42 38.48 -12.13
CA VAL A 377 -13.45 37.47 -12.41
C VAL A 377 -14.81 38.17 -12.43
N ASP A 378 -15.55 38.10 -13.52
CA ASP A 378 -16.90 38.66 -13.59
C ASP A 378 -17.84 37.87 -12.66
N TRP A 379 -18.55 38.56 -11.81
CA TRP A 379 -19.51 37.96 -10.88
C TRP A 379 -20.63 37.18 -11.61
N ARG A 380 -20.91 37.53 -12.87
CA ARG A 380 -21.90 36.81 -13.70
C ARG A 380 -21.38 35.49 -14.20
N GLU A 381 -20.06 35.33 -14.35
CA GLU A 381 -19.42 34.09 -14.79
C GLU A 381 -19.17 33.15 -13.61
N ASN A 382 -18.65 33.68 -12.51
CA ASN A 382 -18.38 32.91 -11.31
C ASN A 382 -18.58 33.77 -10.04
N TRP A 383 -19.82 33.80 -9.54
CA TRP A 383 -20.21 34.55 -8.35
C TRP A 383 -19.43 34.15 -7.09
N ALA A 384 -19.27 32.85 -6.88
CA ALA A 384 -18.62 32.33 -5.69
C ALA A 384 -17.13 32.73 -5.64
N LEU A 385 -16.41 32.55 -6.74
CA LEU A 385 -15.01 32.96 -6.85
C LEU A 385 -14.85 34.46 -6.75
N ASN A 386 -15.69 35.25 -7.45
CA ASN A 386 -15.65 36.72 -7.39
C ASN A 386 -15.73 37.21 -5.92
N ARG A 387 -16.63 36.65 -5.13
CA ARG A 387 -16.81 37.01 -3.70
C ARG A 387 -15.63 36.57 -2.83
N ALA A 388 -14.85 35.58 -3.26
CA ALA A 388 -13.74 35.00 -2.51
C ALA A 388 -12.39 35.68 -2.82
N ILE A 389 -12.27 36.43 -3.92
CA ILE A 389 -10.99 36.96 -4.44
C ILE A 389 -10.17 37.69 -3.36
N GLU A 390 -10.77 38.63 -2.66
CA GLU A 390 -10.06 39.39 -1.62
C GLU A 390 -9.63 38.48 -0.46
N LYS A 391 -10.50 37.54 -0.06
CA LYS A 391 -10.19 36.60 1.00
C LYS A 391 -9.05 35.65 0.61
N ILE A 392 -8.97 35.25 -0.67
CA ILE A 392 -7.87 34.45 -1.20
C ILE A 392 -6.57 35.25 -1.16
N MET A 393 -6.56 36.50 -1.68
CA MET A 393 -5.36 37.36 -1.70
C MET A 393 -4.81 37.65 -0.29
N MET A 394 -5.69 37.85 0.70
CA MET A 394 -5.31 38.09 2.11
C MET A 394 -4.60 36.89 2.76
N ARG A 395 -4.63 35.70 2.11
CA ARG A 395 -4.00 34.48 2.61
C ARG A 395 -2.67 34.13 1.92
N PHE A 396 -2.16 35.00 1.07
CA PHE A 396 -0.87 34.81 0.41
C PHE A 396 0.34 35.23 1.28
N GLU A 397 0.23 35.11 2.60
CA GLU A 397 1.32 35.50 3.51
C GLU A 397 2.38 34.40 3.70
N GLY A 398 2.21 33.22 3.10
CA GLY A 398 3.12 32.11 3.25
C GLY A 398 2.85 31.21 4.48
N GLU A 399 1.62 31.27 5.01
CA GLU A 399 1.19 30.51 6.20
C GLU A 399 0.20 29.39 5.86
N HIS A 400 -0.56 29.56 4.78
CA HIS A 400 -1.63 28.65 4.37
C HIS A 400 -1.28 27.95 3.08
N THR A 401 -1.59 26.67 2.99
CA THR A 401 -1.56 25.97 1.70
C THR A 401 -2.73 26.39 0.82
N VAL A 402 -2.66 26.10 -0.48
CA VAL A 402 -3.80 26.35 -1.37
C VAL A 402 -5.05 25.60 -0.91
N PHE A 403 -4.89 24.39 -0.34
CA PHE A 403 -6.00 23.62 0.22
C PHE A 403 -6.60 24.32 1.45
N ASP A 404 -5.77 24.82 2.38
CA ASP A 404 -6.26 25.59 3.53
C ASP A 404 -7.06 26.83 3.08
N ILE A 405 -6.58 27.51 2.05
CA ILE A 405 -7.30 28.67 1.47
C ILE A 405 -8.65 28.24 0.92
N ALA A 406 -8.70 27.13 0.17
CA ALA A 406 -9.94 26.59 -0.39
C ALA A 406 -10.98 26.27 0.70
N GLU A 407 -10.58 25.57 1.77
CA GLU A 407 -11.43 25.27 2.92
C GLU A 407 -11.97 26.57 3.57
N GLN A 408 -11.11 27.54 3.83
CA GLN A 408 -11.45 28.77 4.53
C GLN A 408 -12.37 29.70 3.72
N VAL A 409 -12.31 29.63 2.38
CA VAL A 409 -13.19 30.43 1.52
C VAL A 409 -14.44 29.67 1.08
N GLY A 410 -14.53 28.35 1.36
CA GLY A 410 -15.65 27.49 1.02
C GLY A 410 -15.77 27.20 -0.48
N LEU A 411 -14.64 27.06 -1.16
CA LEU A 411 -14.57 26.72 -2.59
C LEU A 411 -13.81 25.41 -2.77
N ASP A 412 -14.06 24.72 -3.91
CA ASP A 412 -13.28 23.54 -4.21
C ASP A 412 -11.80 23.88 -4.46
N TYR A 413 -10.94 22.89 -4.18
CA TYR A 413 -9.49 23.04 -4.28
C TYR A 413 -9.03 23.48 -5.67
N TRP A 414 -9.57 22.88 -6.74
CA TRP A 414 -9.10 23.14 -8.11
C TRP A 414 -9.46 24.54 -8.57
N THR A 415 -10.66 25.03 -8.24
CA THR A 415 -11.09 26.40 -8.50
C THR A 415 -10.14 27.41 -7.85
N VAL A 416 -9.79 27.20 -6.58
CA VAL A 416 -8.86 28.08 -5.88
C VAL A 416 -7.46 27.96 -6.45
N ARG A 417 -6.99 26.73 -6.70
CA ARG A 417 -5.65 26.48 -7.25
C ARG A 417 -5.47 27.14 -8.62
N GLU A 418 -6.42 26.96 -9.53
CA GLU A 418 -6.37 27.62 -10.87
C GLU A 418 -6.29 29.14 -10.73
N TYR A 419 -7.01 29.69 -9.80
CA TYR A 419 -6.97 31.14 -9.57
C TYR A 419 -5.63 31.59 -8.97
N VAL A 420 -5.09 30.90 -7.98
CA VAL A 420 -3.77 31.18 -7.40
C VAL A 420 -2.66 31.03 -8.47
N GLU A 421 -2.76 30.05 -9.36
CA GLU A 421 -1.82 29.87 -10.49
C GLU A 421 -1.80 31.07 -11.43
N LYS A 422 -2.93 31.74 -11.66
CA LYS A 422 -2.95 33.01 -12.45
C LYS A 422 -2.09 34.08 -11.80
N PHE A 423 -2.12 34.20 -10.45
CA PHE A 423 -1.23 35.10 -9.72
C PHE A 423 0.24 34.67 -9.81
N ARG A 424 0.50 33.36 -9.71
CA ARG A 424 1.86 32.82 -9.79
C ARG A 424 2.48 33.07 -11.18
N ILE A 425 1.74 32.83 -12.25
CA ILE A 425 2.18 33.06 -13.64
C ILE A 425 2.48 34.56 -13.88
N LYS A 426 1.75 35.46 -13.22
CA LYS A 426 1.99 36.91 -13.31
C LYS A 426 3.13 37.40 -12.39
N GLY A 427 3.73 36.49 -11.58
CA GLY A 427 4.82 36.83 -10.67
C GLY A 427 4.37 37.51 -9.39
N PHE A 428 3.06 37.53 -9.07
CA PHE A 428 2.51 38.09 -7.82
C PHE A 428 2.60 37.12 -6.65
N VAL A 429 2.80 35.83 -6.92
CA VAL A 429 2.89 34.80 -5.90
C VAL A 429 4.04 33.86 -6.24
N THR A 430 4.82 33.47 -5.22
CA THR A 430 5.78 32.38 -5.26
C THR A 430 5.16 31.14 -4.59
N SER A 431 5.56 29.95 -5.04
CA SER A 431 5.17 28.67 -4.45
C SER A 431 6.27 28.14 -3.52
N HIS A 432 5.89 27.71 -2.32
CA HIS A 432 6.79 27.10 -1.36
C HIS A 432 6.32 25.67 -1.03
N PRO A 433 7.21 24.71 -0.86
CA PRO A 433 6.83 23.34 -0.52
C PRO A 433 6.18 23.28 0.85
N ILE A 434 5.34 22.28 1.06
CA ILE A 434 4.80 21.93 2.39
C ILE A 434 5.99 21.44 3.24
N PRO A 435 6.21 21.99 4.45
CA PRO A 435 7.29 21.54 5.33
C PRO A 435 7.14 20.05 5.66
N SER A 436 8.26 19.32 5.76
CA SER A 436 8.27 17.98 6.35
C SER A 436 8.06 18.09 7.86
N GLU A 437 7.22 17.26 8.45
CA GLU A 437 7.11 17.19 9.90
C GLU A 437 8.45 16.73 10.50
N GLY A 438 8.96 17.49 11.47
CA GLY A 438 10.27 17.27 12.10
C GLY A 438 11.33 18.30 11.76
N GLN A 439 11.07 19.26 10.86
CA GLN A 439 11.95 20.40 10.58
C GLN A 439 11.53 21.71 11.29
N THR A 440 10.58 21.66 12.23
CA THR A 440 10.38 22.81 13.14
C THR A 440 11.51 22.78 14.16
N SER A 441 12.52 23.62 13.90
CA SER A 441 13.64 23.97 14.79
C SER A 441 13.15 24.43 16.15
#